data_280f75b35b63dec371b31099a31f64e3
#
_entry.id   280f75b35b63dec371b31099a31f64e3
#
_cell.length_a   1.000
_cell.length_b   1.000
_cell.length_c   1.000
_cell.angle_alpha   90.00
_cell.angle_beta   90.00
_cell.angle_gamma   90.00
#
_symmetry.space_group_name_H-M   'P 1'
#
loop_
_entity.id
_entity.type
_entity.pdbx_description
1 polymer ?
#
loop_
_entity_poly.entity_id
_entity_poly.type
_entity_poly.pdbx_seq_one_letter_code
_entity_poly.pdbx_strand_id
1 'polypeptide(L)'
;MSVERHAWIAAAGFVGGLAVGLVVWSTQVQRSRRELFSRSAVRRYAALGFLAGRPSAETARLLRDYVNWETRPALRRRGQHLLRRMHAYLD
;
A
#
# COMPACT_ATOMS: atom_id res chain seq x y z
N MET A 1 -36.98 -21.01 -10.39
CA MET A 1 -35.80 -21.79 -10.02
C MET A 1 -34.49 -21.16 -10.43
N SER A 2 -34.36 -20.67 -11.64
CA SER A 2 -33.14 -20.02 -12.08
C SER A 2 -32.81 -18.72 -11.33
N VAL A 3 -33.84 -17.98 -10.92
CA VAL A 3 -33.66 -16.70 -10.20
C VAL A 3 -33.06 -16.91 -8.80
N GLU A 4 -33.48 -17.93 -8.08
CA GLU A 4 -32.94 -18.26 -6.76
C GLU A 4 -31.47 -18.71 -6.84
N ARG A 5 -31.13 -19.50 -7.87
CA ARG A 5 -29.75 -19.91 -8.12
C ARG A 5 -28.86 -18.72 -8.45
N HIS A 6 -29.33 -17.80 -9.26
CA HIS A 6 -28.57 -16.61 -9.62
C HIS A 6 -28.35 -15.69 -8.42
N ALA A 7 -29.36 -15.54 -7.54
CA ALA A 7 -29.23 -14.74 -6.31
C ALA A 7 -28.18 -15.33 -5.36
N TRP A 8 -28.14 -16.65 -5.22
CA TRP A 8 -27.13 -17.33 -4.41
C TRP A 8 -25.72 -17.16 -4.94
N ILE A 9 -25.54 -17.32 -6.26
CA ILE A 9 -24.25 -17.17 -6.92
C ILE A 9 -23.77 -15.72 -6.78
N ALA A 10 -24.65 -14.75 -6.96
CA ALA A 10 -24.31 -13.34 -6.81
C ALA A 10 -23.89 -12.99 -5.37
N ALA A 11 -24.61 -13.48 -4.38
CA ALA A 11 -24.28 -13.27 -2.97
C ALA A 11 -22.95 -13.92 -2.58
N ALA A 12 -22.72 -15.16 -2.99
CA ALA A 12 -21.46 -15.87 -2.76
C ALA A 12 -20.28 -15.16 -3.44
N GLY A 13 -20.47 -14.69 -4.68
CA GLY A 13 -19.45 -13.93 -5.41
C GLY A 13 -19.09 -12.62 -4.73
N PHE A 14 -20.09 -11.91 -4.19
CA PHE A 14 -19.85 -10.65 -3.49
C PHE A 14 -19.02 -10.85 -2.20
N VAL A 15 -19.39 -11.81 -1.37
CA VAL A 15 -18.66 -12.13 -0.14
C VAL A 15 -17.23 -12.61 -0.46
N GLY A 16 -17.10 -13.50 -1.43
CA GLY A 16 -15.79 -13.98 -1.88
C GLY A 16 -14.93 -12.86 -2.46
N GLY A 17 -15.53 -11.95 -3.23
CA GLY A 17 -14.83 -10.80 -3.81
C GLY A 17 -14.29 -9.84 -2.74
N LEU A 18 -15.04 -9.58 -1.68
CA LEU A 18 -14.57 -8.76 -0.56
C LEU A 18 -13.40 -9.41 0.17
N ALA A 19 -13.47 -10.71 0.45
CA ALA A 19 -12.41 -11.44 1.12
C ALA A 19 -11.13 -11.46 0.28
N VAL A 20 -11.23 -11.71 -1.03
CA VAL A 20 -10.10 -11.67 -1.95
C VAL A 20 -9.51 -10.27 -2.03
N GLY A 21 -10.34 -9.24 -2.11
CA GLY A 21 -9.90 -7.84 -2.14
C GLY A 21 -9.09 -7.45 -0.91
N LEU A 22 -9.52 -7.86 0.30
CA LEU A 22 -8.80 -7.61 1.53
C LEU A 22 -7.46 -8.33 1.58
N VAL A 23 -7.40 -9.59 1.13
CA VAL A 23 -6.17 -10.37 1.08
C VAL A 23 -5.18 -9.75 0.08
N VAL A 24 -5.63 -9.37 -1.11
CA VAL A 24 -4.79 -8.74 -2.14
C VAL A 24 -4.24 -7.41 -1.60
N TRP A 25 -5.06 -6.60 -0.96
CA TRP A 25 -4.63 -5.32 -0.40
C TRP A 25 -3.55 -5.51 0.68
N SER A 26 -3.77 -6.42 1.60
CA SER A 26 -2.81 -6.75 2.66
C SER A 26 -1.48 -7.26 2.09
N THR A 27 -1.54 -8.15 1.08
CA THR A 27 -0.36 -8.68 0.40
C THR A 27 0.43 -7.59 -0.29
N GLN A 28 -0.24 -6.63 -0.94
CA GLN A 28 0.41 -5.51 -1.62
C GLN A 28 1.11 -4.60 -0.64
N VAL A 29 0.53 -4.32 0.52
CA VAL A 29 1.14 -3.49 1.56
C VAL A 29 2.42 -4.16 2.08
N GLN A 30 2.37 -5.47 2.36
CA GLN A 30 3.54 -6.21 2.80
C GLN A 30 4.63 -6.27 1.73
N ARG A 31 4.24 -6.44 0.48
CA ARG A 31 5.19 -6.44 -0.65
C ARG A 31 5.86 -5.08 -0.78
N SER A 32 5.11 -3.99 -0.67
CA SER A 32 5.65 -2.63 -0.73
C SER A 32 6.61 -2.36 0.41
N ARG A 33 6.34 -2.88 1.60
CA ARG A 33 7.25 -2.79 2.74
C ARG A 33 8.59 -3.45 2.44
N ARG A 34 8.58 -4.66 1.86
CA ARG A 34 9.80 -5.37 1.47
C ARG A 34 10.58 -4.60 0.41
N GLU A 35 9.89 -4.09 -0.60
CA GLU A 35 10.51 -3.35 -1.70
C GLU A 35 11.06 -2.00 -1.26
N LEU A 36 10.42 -1.36 -0.30
CA LEU A 36 10.87 -0.10 0.26
C LEU A 36 12.24 -0.22 0.95
N PHE A 37 12.57 -1.39 1.46
CA PHE A 37 13.86 -1.70 2.08
C PHE A 37 14.74 -2.60 1.22
N SER A 38 14.47 -2.67 -0.07
CA SER A 38 15.24 -3.44 -1.03
C SER A 38 16.63 -2.85 -1.22
N ARG A 39 17.59 -3.70 -1.59
CA ARG A 39 18.93 -3.24 -2.00
C ARG A 39 18.90 -2.44 -3.31
N SER A 40 17.91 -2.67 -4.16
CA SER A 40 17.75 -1.98 -5.44
C SER A 40 17.11 -0.61 -5.23
N ALA A 41 17.82 0.45 -5.62
CA ALA A 41 17.29 1.81 -5.58
C ALA A 41 16.06 1.98 -6.46
N VAL A 42 16.01 1.28 -7.61
CA VAL A 42 14.86 1.32 -8.52
C VAL A 42 13.62 0.74 -7.83
N ARG A 43 13.77 -0.38 -7.13
CA ARG A 43 12.65 -1.00 -6.39
C ARG A 43 12.18 -0.10 -5.25
N ARG A 44 13.10 0.53 -4.55
CA ARG A 44 12.75 1.49 -3.49
C ARG A 44 11.98 2.67 -4.05
N TYR A 45 12.43 3.21 -5.17
CA TYR A 45 11.74 4.32 -5.85
C TYR A 45 10.31 3.91 -6.27
N ALA A 46 10.17 2.73 -6.86
CA ALA A 46 8.86 2.21 -7.25
C ALA A 46 7.93 2.03 -6.05
N ALA A 47 8.45 1.53 -4.92
CA ALA A 47 7.69 1.38 -3.69
C ALA A 47 7.19 2.73 -3.15
N LEU A 48 8.03 3.76 -3.21
CA LEU A 48 7.62 5.12 -2.82
C LEU A 48 6.48 5.63 -3.70
N GLY A 49 6.54 5.40 -5.00
CA GLY A 49 5.47 5.78 -5.92
C GLY A 49 4.17 5.06 -5.63
N PHE A 50 4.23 3.79 -5.30
CA PHE A 50 3.07 3.00 -4.91
C PHE A 50 2.44 3.53 -3.61
N LEU A 51 3.26 3.79 -2.60
CA LEU A 51 2.79 4.27 -1.31
C LEU A 51 2.24 5.70 -1.37
N ALA A 52 2.72 6.50 -2.31
CA ALA A 52 2.21 7.87 -2.51
C ALA A 52 0.71 7.90 -2.82
N GLY A 53 0.19 6.87 -3.47
CA GLY A 53 -1.23 6.74 -3.78
C GLY A 53 -2.06 6.08 -2.69
N ARG A 54 -1.47 5.78 -1.53
CA ARG A 54 -2.14 5.03 -0.44
C ARG A 54 -1.91 5.70 0.91
N PRO A 55 -2.44 6.93 1.11
CA PRO A 55 -2.26 7.63 2.37
C PRO A 55 -2.99 6.90 3.50
N SER A 56 -2.25 6.60 4.58
CA SER A 56 -2.79 5.99 5.78
C SER A 56 -1.81 6.19 6.94
N ALA A 57 -2.28 6.01 8.16
CA ALA A 57 -1.42 6.06 9.35
C ALA A 57 -0.31 5.00 9.29
N GLU A 58 -0.62 3.81 8.77
CA GLU A 58 0.35 2.73 8.59
C GLU A 58 1.41 3.11 7.57
N THR A 59 1.01 3.68 6.43
CA THR A 59 1.94 4.15 5.41
C THR A 59 2.83 5.27 5.97
N ALA A 60 2.29 6.18 6.77
CA ALA A 60 3.07 7.25 7.39
C ALA A 60 4.14 6.68 8.33
N ARG A 61 3.80 5.68 9.14
CA ARG A 61 4.78 5.02 10.03
C ARG A 61 5.87 4.32 9.23
N LEU A 62 5.49 3.63 8.16
CA LEU A 62 6.42 2.94 7.27
C LEU A 62 7.38 3.93 6.62
N LEU A 63 6.88 5.05 6.12
CA LEU A 63 7.71 6.09 5.53
C LEU A 63 8.66 6.74 6.53
N ARG A 64 8.23 6.88 7.78
CA ARG A 64 9.10 7.40 8.85
C ARG A 64 10.29 6.48 9.07
N ASP A 65 10.06 5.18 9.16
CA ASP A 65 11.12 4.20 9.31
C ASP A 65 12.05 4.20 8.09
N TYR A 66 11.47 4.29 6.90
CA TYR A 66 12.21 4.34 5.64
C TYR A 66 13.15 5.57 5.58
N VAL A 67 12.65 6.75 5.91
CA VAL A 67 13.43 7.98 5.88
C VAL A 67 14.65 7.88 6.80
N ASN A 68 14.48 7.26 7.97
CA ASN A 68 15.58 7.06 8.91
C ASN A 68 16.59 6.02 8.42
N TRP A 69 16.19 5.13 7.55
CA TRP A 69 17.03 4.05 7.03
C TRP A 69 17.74 4.40 5.72
N GLU A 70 17.08 5.16 4.84
CA GLU A 70 17.57 5.44 3.49
C GLU A 70 18.83 6.31 3.50
N THR A 71 19.86 5.88 2.77
CA THR A 71 21.13 6.59 2.69
C THR A 71 21.27 7.47 1.45
N ARG A 72 20.51 7.20 0.38
CA ARG A 72 20.56 8.02 -0.84
C ARG A 72 19.79 9.33 -0.65
N PRO A 73 20.46 10.49 -0.79
CA PRO A 73 19.80 11.77 -0.50
C PRO A 73 18.55 12.04 -1.34
N ALA A 74 18.56 11.68 -2.61
CA ALA A 74 17.41 11.92 -3.50
C ALA A 74 16.18 11.11 -3.07
N LEU A 75 16.38 9.82 -2.75
CA LEU A 75 15.28 8.95 -2.29
C LEU A 75 14.81 9.35 -0.89
N ARG A 76 15.72 9.71 -0.02
CA ARG A 76 15.40 10.18 1.32
C ARG A 76 14.53 11.44 1.28
N ARG A 77 14.91 12.41 0.44
CA ARG A 77 14.11 13.64 0.26
C ARG A 77 12.72 13.32 -0.28
N ARG A 78 12.61 12.38 -1.20
CA ARG A 78 11.30 11.97 -1.71
C ARG A 78 10.44 11.34 -0.61
N GLY A 79 11.04 10.46 0.19
CA GLY A 79 10.35 9.88 1.34
C GLY A 79 9.89 10.92 2.35
N GLN A 80 10.74 11.90 2.66
CA GLN A 80 10.41 13.01 3.54
C GLN A 80 9.26 13.84 3.00
N HIS A 81 9.25 14.12 1.70
CA HIS A 81 8.18 14.87 1.05
C HIS A 81 6.85 14.11 1.14
N LEU A 82 6.87 12.81 0.85
CA LEU A 82 5.66 11.99 0.94
C LEU A 82 5.14 11.91 2.38
N LEU A 83 6.03 11.79 3.34
CA LEU A 83 5.66 11.75 4.76
C LEU A 83 4.98 13.05 5.19
N ARG A 84 5.53 14.21 4.79
CA ARG A 84 4.90 15.50 5.06
C ARG A 84 3.51 15.61 4.45
N ARG A 85 3.33 15.16 3.21
CA ARG A 85 2.04 15.15 2.55
C ARG A 85 1.03 14.27 3.29
N MET A 86 1.47 13.14 3.82
CA MET A 86 0.59 12.25 4.58
C MET A 86 0.17 12.86 5.90
N HIS A 87 1.07 13.53 6.60
CA HIS A 87 0.71 14.26 7.82
C HIS A 87 -0.32 15.35 7.54
N ALA A 88 -0.15 16.12 6.48
CA ALA A 88 -1.12 17.14 6.08
C ALA A 88 -2.48 16.54 5.73
N TYR A 89 -2.49 15.36 5.11
CA TYR A 89 -3.72 14.67 4.70
C TYR A 89 -4.45 14.05 5.90
N LEU A 90 -3.71 13.50 6.86
CA LEU A 90 -4.28 12.81 8.02
C LEU A 90 -4.65 13.75 9.17
N ASP A 91 -4.04 14.92 9.23
CA ASP A 91 -4.37 15.95 10.19
C ASP A 91 -5.55 16.79 9.70
#